data_0c796d47f314191a2d0ba3a06260b444
#
_entry.id   0c796d47f314191a2d0ba3a06260b444
#
_cell.length_a   1.000
_cell.length_b   1.000
_cell.length_c   1.000
_cell.angle_alpha   90.00
_cell.angle_beta   90.00
_cell.angle_gamma   90.00
#
_symmetry.space_group_name_H-M   'P 1'
#
loop_
_entity.id
_entity.type
_entity.pdbx_description
1 polymer ?
#
loop_
_entity_poly.entity_id
_entity_poly.type
_entity_poly.pdbx_seq_one_letter_code
_entity_poly.pdbx_strand_id
1 'polypeptide(L)'
;MMPDRIRIGFIGAGELANSVHYPSLASFKDVEISAICDLDENRLNKTADRYGVENRFKDYRLMLDRVSLDAVYVVMAPIPTGHYSHAEPMTKIVVECLRRGKHVFIEKPPGVTVEETKAMAKAAEENECKTMVGFNRRFIPVLREVKRIVEENGPITCCSAVFHKNMIGSLEPWGCVSFLVADVIHAVDTLRWLGGEVDKVVSHVSSFYAEYPNSFHALVRFGNGCIGHLCSNYSSGGRVHYFEMHSKAVYAFVNLPFEPEKQEALILRDGKPYGESERLRNMDLVGGRREQYVLYGFLQENRHFIDCVKGDRIPETNFGDAVKTMELVELIKASTL
;
A
#
# COMPACT_ATOMS: atom_id res chain seq x y z
N MET A 1 -9.91 21.64 -20.13
CA MET A 1 -10.62 21.68 -18.82
C MET A 1 -10.76 20.23 -18.36
N MET A 2 -10.23 19.87 -17.17
CA MET A 2 -10.53 18.56 -16.58
C MET A 2 -12.03 18.47 -16.28
N PRO A 3 -12.67 17.29 -16.44
CA PRO A 3 -14.08 17.14 -16.13
C PRO A 3 -14.33 17.43 -14.64
N ASP A 4 -15.52 17.91 -14.30
CA ASP A 4 -15.92 18.18 -12.91
C ASP A 4 -15.83 16.93 -12.03
N ARG A 5 -15.98 15.74 -12.62
CA ARG A 5 -15.83 14.42 -11.98
C ARG A 5 -14.79 13.58 -12.71
N ILE A 6 -13.94 12.91 -11.94
CA ILE A 6 -13.01 11.90 -12.46
C ILE A 6 -13.78 10.58 -12.66
N ARG A 7 -13.77 10.07 -13.89
CA ARG A 7 -14.42 8.82 -14.28
C ARG A 7 -13.49 7.64 -14.05
N ILE A 8 -13.89 6.73 -13.17
CA ILE A 8 -13.10 5.59 -12.74
C ILE A 8 -13.65 4.30 -13.34
N GLY A 9 -12.79 3.51 -13.95
CA GLY A 9 -13.04 2.10 -14.24
C GLY A 9 -12.38 1.21 -13.19
N PHE A 10 -13.06 0.14 -12.80
CA PHE A 10 -12.47 -0.89 -11.93
C PHE A 10 -12.23 -2.18 -12.70
N ILE A 11 -11.06 -2.77 -12.49
CA ILE A 11 -10.73 -4.15 -12.85
C ILE A 11 -10.51 -4.92 -11.55
N GLY A 12 -11.50 -5.71 -11.18
CA GLY A 12 -11.62 -6.43 -9.92
C GLY A 12 -12.76 -5.92 -9.04
N ALA A 13 -13.68 -6.82 -8.72
CA ALA A 13 -14.81 -6.63 -7.80
C ALA A 13 -14.70 -7.56 -6.58
N GLY A 14 -13.47 -7.89 -6.17
CA GLY A 14 -13.16 -8.74 -5.04
C GLY A 14 -13.46 -8.12 -3.69
N GLU A 15 -13.18 -8.89 -2.63
CA GLU A 15 -13.46 -8.48 -1.25
C GLU A 15 -12.70 -7.20 -0.86
N LEU A 16 -11.39 -7.12 -1.14
CA LEU A 16 -10.59 -5.95 -0.80
C LEU A 16 -11.14 -4.68 -1.47
N ALA A 17 -11.42 -4.74 -2.78
CA ALA A 17 -11.99 -3.60 -3.49
C ALA A 17 -13.30 -3.14 -2.84
N ASN A 18 -14.20 -4.06 -2.52
CA ASN A 18 -15.51 -3.79 -1.91
C ASN A 18 -15.43 -3.33 -0.45
N SER A 19 -14.39 -3.70 0.29
CA SER A 19 -14.23 -3.30 1.69
C SER A 19 -13.58 -1.93 1.85
N VAL A 20 -12.72 -1.50 0.92
CA VAL A 20 -11.94 -0.28 1.12
C VAL A 20 -11.98 0.72 -0.05
N HIS A 21 -11.84 0.28 -1.32
CA HIS A 21 -11.73 1.22 -2.44
C HIS A 21 -13.09 1.73 -2.94
N TYR A 22 -14.04 0.84 -3.22
CA TYR A 22 -15.38 1.25 -3.64
C TYR A 22 -16.04 2.20 -2.64
N PRO A 23 -16.10 1.90 -1.31
CA PRO A 23 -16.72 2.82 -0.36
C PRO A 23 -15.97 4.14 -0.22
N SER A 24 -14.63 4.13 -0.35
CA SER A 24 -13.82 5.37 -0.35
C SER A 24 -14.20 6.27 -1.53
N LEU A 25 -14.14 5.75 -2.76
CA LEU A 25 -14.39 6.50 -3.98
C LEU A 25 -15.84 6.93 -4.11
N ALA A 26 -16.80 6.08 -3.71
CA ALA A 26 -18.22 6.44 -3.70
C ALA A 26 -18.56 7.58 -2.72
N SER A 27 -17.69 7.84 -1.73
CA SER A 27 -17.88 8.97 -0.80
C SER A 27 -17.40 10.31 -1.38
N PHE A 28 -16.70 10.33 -2.51
CA PHE A 28 -16.16 11.54 -3.12
C PHE A 28 -17.15 12.12 -4.14
N LYS A 29 -17.55 13.37 -3.95
CA LYS A 29 -18.51 14.06 -4.84
C LYS A 29 -17.97 14.32 -6.25
N ASP A 30 -16.66 14.37 -6.39
CA ASP A 30 -15.92 14.66 -7.62
C ASP A 30 -15.35 13.39 -8.29
N VAL A 31 -15.90 12.23 -7.95
CA VAL A 31 -15.58 10.93 -8.55
C VAL A 31 -16.87 10.28 -9.07
N GLU A 32 -16.75 9.56 -10.18
CA GLU A 32 -17.78 8.70 -10.74
C GLU A 32 -17.21 7.32 -11.01
N ILE A 33 -17.78 6.28 -10.42
CA ILE A 33 -17.46 4.89 -10.76
C ILE A 33 -18.26 4.56 -12.02
N SER A 34 -17.62 4.72 -13.18
CA SER A 34 -18.29 4.65 -14.48
C SER A 34 -18.38 3.25 -15.07
N ALA A 35 -17.50 2.33 -14.68
CA ALA A 35 -17.50 0.95 -15.19
C ALA A 35 -16.82 -0.02 -14.22
N ILE A 36 -17.27 -1.27 -14.25
CA ILE A 36 -16.68 -2.38 -13.50
C ILE A 36 -16.40 -3.56 -14.43
N CYS A 37 -15.24 -4.17 -14.28
CA CYS A 37 -14.85 -5.41 -14.95
C CYS A 37 -14.42 -6.45 -13.91
N ASP A 38 -15.01 -7.66 -13.98
CA ASP A 38 -14.58 -8.82 -13.22
C ASP A 38 -14.90 -10.10 -14.00
N LEU A 39 -14.05 -11.11 -13.92
CA LEU A 39 -14.25 -12.42 -14.55
C LEU A 39 -15.39 -13.20 -13.90
N ASP A 40 -15.63 -12.97 -12.60
CA ASP A 40 -16.73 -13.54 -11.85
C ASP A 40 -18.01 -12.69 -12.02
N GLU A 41 -18.97 -13.23 -12.75
CA GLU A 41 -20.22 -12.55 -13.07
C GLU A 41 -21.06 -12.23 -11.82
N ASN A 42 -21.00 -13.07 -10.79
CA ASN A 42 -21.75 -12.85 -9.54
C ASN A 42 -21.15 -11.67 -8.77
N ARG A 43 -19.81 -11.62 -8.65
CA ARG A 43 -19.10 -10.49 -8.02
C ARG A 43 -19.35 -9.20 -8.79
N LEU A 44 -19.23 -9.27 -10.12
CA LEU A 44 -19.47 -8.13 -11.01
C LEU A 44 -20.86 -7.53 -10.78
N ASN A 45 -21.90 -8.36 -10.90
CA ASN A 45 -23.26 -7.90 -10.77
C ASN A 45 -23.57 -7.38 -9.36
N LYS A 46 -23.20 -8.13 -8.32
CA LYS A 46 -23.40 -7.73 -6.92
C LYS A 46 -22.76 -6.37 -6.61
N THR A 47 -21.54 -6.14 -7.10
CA THR A 47 -20.83 -4.88 -6.87
C THR A 47 -21.45 -3.75 -7.70
N ALA A 48 -21.76 -3.99 -8.95
CA ALA A 48 -22.37 -3.01 -9.84
C ALA A 48 -23.77 -2.58 -9.33
N ASP A 49 -24.59 -3.51 -8.87
CA ASP A 49 -25.89 -3.19 -8.25
C ASP A 49 -25.74 -2.34 -7.00
N ARG A 50 -24.75 -2.68 -6.14
CA ARG A 50 -24.50 -1.96 -4.89
C ARG A 50 -24.12 -0.49 -5.12
N TYR A 51 -23.37 -0.21 -6.18
CA TYR A 51 -22.86 1.15 -6.47
C TYR A 51 -23.58 1.85 -7.61
N GLY A 52 -24.64 1.23 -8.18
CA GLY A 52 -25.42 1.81 -9.26
C GLY A 52 -24.67 1.96 -10.58
N VAL A 53 -23.73 1.02 -10.86
CA VAL A 53 -22.93 1.05 -12.08
C VAL A 53 -23.59 0.21 -13.18
N GLU A 54 -23.93 0.87 -14.29
CA GLU A 54 -24.59 0.20 -15.43
C GLU A 54 -23.58 -0.54 -16.33
N ASN A 55 -22.40 0.04 -16.54
CA ASN A 55 -21.37 -0.49 -17.44
C ASN A 55 -20.62 -1.65 -16.79
N ARG A 56 -20.96 -2.88 -17.18
CA ARG A 56 -20.44 -4.13 -16.63
C ARG A 56 -19.74 -4.94 -17.71
N PHE A 57 -18.51 -5.39 -17.43
CA PHE A 57 -17.68 -6.09 -18.40
C PHE A 57 -17.04 -7.33 -17.78
N LYS A 58 -16.88 -8.38 -18.59
CA LYS A 58 -16.02 -9.54 -18.28
C LYS A 58 -14.66 -9.44 -18.96
N ASP A 59 -14.54 -8.55 -19.92
CA ASP A 59 -13.29 -8.22 -20.63
C ASP A 59 -12.96 -6.74 -20.43
N TYR A 60 -11.83 -6.48 -19.80
CA TYR A 60 -11.37 -5.11 -19.50
C TYR A 60 -11.05 -4.31 -20.76
N ARG A 61 -10.66 -4.97 -21.87
CA ARG A 61 -10.41 -4.29 -23.14
C ARG A 61 -11.69 -3.68 -23.70
N LEU A 62 -12.78 -4.44 -23.64
CA LEU A 62 -14.10 -3.92 -24.03
C LEU A 62 -14.53 -2.76 -23.13
N MET A 63 -14.23 -2.81 -21.85
CA MET A 63 -14.47 -1.69 -20.94
C MET A 63 -13.68 -0.44 -21.37
N LEU A 64 -12.39 -0.60 -21.64
CA LEU A 64 -11.52 0.49 -22.07
C LEU A 64 -11.88 1.06 -23.46
N ASP A 65 -12.47 0.24 -24.35
CA ASP A 65 -12.91 0.65 -25.68
C ASP A 65 -14.24 1.39 -25.66
N ARG A 66 -15.15 1.02 -24.76
CA ARG A 66 -16.54 1.47 -24.79
C ARG A 66 -16.86 2.58 -23.79
N VAL A 67 -16.07 2.71 -22.73
CA VAL A 67 -16.32 3.68 -21.66
C VAL A 67 -15.20 4.71 -21.61
N SER A 68 -15.57 5.98 -21.64
CA SER A 68 -14.62 7.07 -21.48
C SER A 68 -14.20 7.17 -20.01
N LEU A 69 -12.97 6.76 -19.71
CA LEU A 69 -12.39 6.71 -18.36
C LEU A 69 -11.19 7.67 -18.27
N ASP A 70 -11.00 8.27 -17.11
CA ASP A 70 -9.84 9.10 -16.81
C ASP A 70 -8.78 8.26 -16.05
N ALA A 71 -9.21 7.36 -15.16
CA ALA A 71 -8.33 6.46 -14.43
C ALA A 71 -8.93 5.06 -14.26
N VAL A 72 -8.06 4.08 -14.01
CA VAL A 72 -8.43 2.69 -13.79
C VAL A 72 -7.83 2.19 -12.47
N TYR A 73 -8.66 1.59 -11.65
CA TYR A 73 -8.25 0.86 -10.45
C TYR A 73 -8.11 -0.62 -10.79
N VAL A 74 -6.90 -1.16 -10.71
CA VAL A 74 -6.62 -2.58 -10.94
C VAL A 74 -6.40 -3.25 -9.59
N VAL A 75 -7.47 -3.85 -9.04
CA VAL A 75 -7.50 -4.43 -7.70
C VAL A 75 -7.72 -5.94 -7.81
N MET A 76 -6.63 -6.65 -8.11
CA MET A 76 -6.63 -8.10 -8.34
C MET A 76 -5.32 -8.73 -7.83
N ALA A 77 -5.26 -10.06 -7.79
CA ALA A 77 -4.01 -10.75 -7.52
C ALA A 77 -2.93 -10.41 -8.58
N PRO A 78 -1.66 -10.28 -8.20
CA PRO A 78 -0.60 -9.91 -9.14
C PRO A 78 -0.37 -10.99 -10.21
N ILE A 79 -0.65 -12.23 -9.89
CA ILE A 79 -0.52 -13.40 -10.77
C ILE A 79 -1.85 -14.17 -10.87
N PRO A 80 -2.11 -14.83 -12.00
CA PRO A 80 -3.27 -15.70 -12.17
C PRO A 80 -3.17 -16.92 -11.26
N THR A 81 -4.24 -17.24 -10.54
CA THR A 81 -4.28 -18.40 -9.63
C THR A 81 -5.64 -19.10 -9.61
N GLY A 82 -5.66 -20.38 -9.23
CA GLY A 82 -6.89 -21.14 -9.04
C GLY A 82 -7.80 -21.16 -10.27
N HIS A 83 -9.07 -20.83 -10.07
CA HIS A 83 -10.07 -20.78 -11.15
C HIS A 83 -9.76 -19.76 -12.26
N TYR A 84 -8.91 -18.78 -11.97
CA TYR A 84 -8.50 -17.70 -12.87
C TYR A 84 -7.06 -17.89 -13.41
N SER A 85 -6.53 -19.12 -13.40
CA SER A 85 -5.19 -19.43 -13.93
C SER A 85 -5.00 -19.09 -15.41
N HIS A 86 -6.09 -18.93 -16.15
CA HIS A 86 -6.13 -18.49 -17.54
C HIS A 86 -6.19 -16.96 -17.71
N ALA A 87 -6.34 -16.21 -16.63
CA ALA A 87 -6.36 -14.75 -16.68
C ALA A 87 -4.99 -14.18 -17.03
N GLU A 88 -4.96 -12.94 -17.46
CA GLU A 88 -3.70 -12.24 -17.69
C GLU A 88 -3.08 -11.79 -16.36
N PRO A 89 -1.73 -11.80 -16.23
CA PRO A 89 -1.04 -11.19 -15.11
C PRO A 89 -1.40 -9.69 -14.97
N MET A 90 -1.50 -9.22 -13.73
CA MET A 90 -1.81 -7.82 -13.43
C MET A 90 -0.92 -6.83 -14.19
N THR A 91 0.38 -7.11 -14.28
CA THR A 91 1.36 -6.26 -14.99
C THR A 91 0.97 -6.02 -16.45
N LYS A 92 0.50 -7.04 -17.17
CA LYS A 92 0.04 -6.88 -18.57
C LYS A 92 -1.18 -5.98 -18.67
N ILE A 93 -2.14 -6.17 -17.79
CA ILE A 93 -3.38 -5.37 -17.74
C ILE A 93 -3.04 -3.90 -17.46
N VAL A 94 -2.17 -3.65 -16.49
CA VAL A 94 -1.71 -2.30 -16.12
C VAL A 94 -1.01 -1.62 -17.29
N VAL A 95 -0.05 -2.31 -17.94
CA VAL A 95 0.66 -1.76 -19.10
C VAL A 95 -0.31 -1.42 -20.24
N GLU A 96 -1.32 -2.25 -20.49
CA GLU A 96 -2.35 -1.97 -21.49
C GLU A 96 -3.19 -0.72 -21.14
N CYS A 97 -3.58 -0.56 -19.87
CA CYS A 97 -4.29 0.65 -19.41
C CYS A 97 -3.44 1.91 -19.62
N LEU A 98 -2.15 1.83 -19.28
CA LEU A 98 -1.21 2.95 -19.44
C LEU A 98 -1.03 3.33 -20.91
N ARG A 99 -0.83 2.34 -21.81
CA ARG A 99 -0.71 2.55 -23.27
C ARG A 99 -1.95 3.20 -23.88
N ARG A 100 -3.11 3.06 -23.24
CA ARG A 100 -4.35 3.75 -23.62
C ARG A 100 -4.52 5.11 -22.94
N GLY A 101 -3.46 5.64 -22.32
CA GLY A 101 -3.45 6.95 -21.69
C GLY A 101 -4.30 7.02 -20.39
N LYS A 102 -4.55 5.89 -19.71
CA LYS A 102 -5.31 5.88 -18.47
C LYS A 102 -4.37 6.01 -17.28
N HIS A 103 -4.70 6.90 -16.33
CA HIS A 103 -4.06 6.91 -15.03
C HIS A 103 -4.39 5.62 -14.29
N VAL A 104 -3.45 5.05 -13.51
CA VAL A 104 -3.65 3.72 -12.93
C VAL A 104 -3.34 3.71 -11.43
N PHE A 105 -4.28 3.20 -10.65
CA PHE A 105 -4.08 2.78 -9.28
C PHE A 105 -4.04 1.25 -9.21
N ILE A 106 -3.05 0.69 -8.50
CA ILE A 106 -3.01 -0.76 -8.21
C ILE A 106 -2.89 -1.01 -6.72
N GLU A 107 -3.37 -2.17 -6.28
CA GLU A 107 -3.03 -2.68 -4.95
C GLU A 107 -1.62 -3.27 -4.93
N LYS A 108 -1.03 -3.30 -3.73
CA LYS A 108 0.24 -4.00 -3.50
C LYS A 108 0.06 -5.54 -3.61
N PRO A 109 1.09 -6.30 -3.96
CA PRO A 109 2.41 -5.83 -4.38
C PRO A 109 2.38 -5.28 -5.82
N PRO A 110 3.30 -4.37 -6.16
CA PRO A 110 3.39 -3.81 -7.52
C PRO A 110 4.07 -4.79 -8.49
N GLY A 111 3.52 -5.97 -8.65
CA GLY A 111 4.16 -7.12 -9.28
C GLY A 111 4.81 -8.05 -8.26
N VAL A 112 5.35 -9.17 -8.71
CA VAL A 112 6.06 -10.14 -7.86
C VAL A 112 7.58 -10.02 -7.98
N THR A 113 8.07 -9.28 -8.98
CA THR A 113 9.49 -8.98 -9.21
C THR A 113 9.73 -7.49 -9.41
N VAL A 114 10.99 -7.07 -9.24
CA VAL A 114 11.43 -5.69 -9.54
C VAL A 114 11.23 -5.37 -11.03
N GLU A 115 11.48 -6.32 -11.92
CA GLU A 115 11.37 -6.17 -13.37
C GLU A 115 9.93 -5.87 -13.79
N GLU A 116 8.95 -6.54 -13.19
CA GLU A 116 7.54 -6.27 -13.44
C GLU A 116 7.16 -4.84 -13.02
N THR A 117 7.65 -4.40 -11.85
CA THR A 117 7.42 -3.02 -11.39
C THR A 117 8.09 -2.00 -12.29
N LYS A 118 9.34 -2.27 -12.73
CA LYS A 118 10.07 -1.42 -13.69
C LYS A 118 9.36 -1.33 -15.04
N ALA A 119 8.79 -2.43 -15.53
CA ALA A 119 8.03 -2.44 -16.77
C ALA A 119 6.77 -1.54 -16.70
N MET A 120 6.05 -1.58 -15.59
CA MET A 120 4.91 -0.70 -15.36
C MET A 120 5.32 0.76 -15.18
N ALA A 121 6.42 1.04 -14.46
CA ALA A 121 6.95 2.39 -14.27
C ALA A 121 7.38 3.01 -15.61
N LYS A 122 8.07 2.25 -16.46
CA LYS A 122 8.45 2.67 -17.80
C LYS A 122 7.23 2.98 -18.69
N ALA A 123 6.23 2.09 -18.69
CA ALA A 123 5.01 2.33 -19.45
C ALA A 123 4.24 3.58 -18.96
N ALA A 124 4.27 3.87 -17.65
CA ALA A 124 3.66 5.07 -17.08
C ALA A 124 4.38 6.35 -17.56
N GLU A 125 5.71 6.35 -17.57
CA GLU A 125 6.52 7.45 -18.05
C GLU A 125 6.32 7.70 -19.55
N GLU A 126 6.40 6.65 -20.38
CA GLU A 126 6.23 6.72 -21.84
C GLU A 126 4.85 7.25 -22.27
N ASN A 127 3.83 7.10 -21.42
CA ASN A 127 2.46 7.54 -21.72
C ASN A 127 2.00 8.71 -20.83
N GLU A 128 2.90 9.35 -20.09
CA GLU A 128 2.64 10.51 -19.22
C GLU A 128 1.48 10.28 -18.21
N CYS A 129 1.32 9.01 -17.75
CA CYS A 129 0.23 8.62 -16.88
C CYS A 129 0.60 8.77 -15.40
N LYS A 130 -0.32 9.30 -14.60
CA LYS A 130 -0.21 9.27 -13.14
C LYS A 130 -0.49 7.85 -12.66
N THR A 131 0.34 7.36 -11.75
CA THR A 131 0.22 6.00 -11.20
C THR A 131 0.33 6.01 -9.69
N MET A 132 -0.29 5.03 -9.03
CA MET A 132 -0.18 4.87 -7.59
C MET A 132 -0.25 3.40 -7.20
N VAL A 133 0.55 3.00 -6.23
CA VAL A 133 0.47 1.70 -5.55
C VAL A 133 -0.18 1.91 -4.18
N GLY A 134 -1.08 1.03 -3.79
CA GLY A 134 -1.79 1.01 -2.52
C GLY A 134 -0.89 0.71 -1.31
N PHE A 135 0.12 1.54 -1.08
CA PHE A 135 0.93 1.53 0.13
C PHE A 135 0.24 2.34 1.22
N ASN A 136 -0.95 1.90 1.59
CA ASN A 136 -1.88 2.58 2.49
C ASN A 136 -1.27 2.97 3.85
N ARG A 137 -0.20 2.30 4.31
CA ARG A 137 0.46 2.62 5.60
C ARG A 137 0.99 4.05 5.64
N ARG A 138 1.51 4.57 4.52
CA ARG A 138 1.95 5.97 4.41
C ARG A 138 0.81 6.98 4.60
N PHE A 139 -0.46 6.54 4.46
CA PHE A 139 -1.66 7.37 4.53
C PHE A 139 -2.47 7.17 5.80
N ILE A 140 -2.03 6.33 6.74
CA ILE A 140 -2.66 6.19 8.05
C ILE A 140 -2.53 7.51 8.82
N PRO A 141 -3.65 8.14 9.25
CA PRO A 141 -3.61 9.49 9.80
C PRO A 141 -2.65 9.65 10.98
N VAL A 142 -2.67 8.75 11.96
CA VAL A 142 -1.78 8.86 13.12
C VAL A 142 -0.31 8.68 12.75
N LEU A 143 0.01 7.79 11.82
CA LEU A 143 1.40 7.58 11.40
C LEU A 143 1.94 8.79 10.63
N ARG A 144 1.11 9.39 9.79
CA ARG A 144 1.44 10.60 9.02
C ARG A 144 1.65 11.81 9.93
N GLU A 145 0.74 12.01 10.89
CA GLU A 145 0.82 13.12 11.84
C GLU A 145 2.05 12.98 12.75
N VAL A 146 2.35 11.79 13.23
CA VAL A 146 3.54 11.53 14.05
C VAL A 146 4.82 11.77 13.28
N LYS A 147 4.90 11.31 12.02
CA LYS A 147 6.06 11.62 11.17
C LYS A 147 6.27 13.13 11.03
N ARG A 148 5.22 13.89 10.77
CA ARG A 148 5.27 15.36 10.69
C ARG A 148 5.83 15.96 11.99
N ILE A 149 5.30 15.53 13.14
CA ILE A 149 5.73 15.99 14.47
C ILE A 149 7.22 15.69 14.72
N VAL A 150 7.67 14.50 14.36
CA VAL A 150 9.07 14.09 14.54
C VAL A 150 9.99 14.92 13.64
N GLU A 151 9.61 15.13 12.37
CA GLU A 151 10.39 15.88 11.39
C GLU A 151 10.48 17.39 11.68
N GLU A 152 9.53 17.97 12.39
CA GLU A 152 9.60 19.37 12.87
C GLU A 152 10.74 19.60 13.88
N ASN A 153 11.22 18.53 14.52
CA ASN A 153 12.36 18.60 15.46
C ASN A 153 13.71 18.26 14.80
N GLY A 154 13.69 17.98 13.49
CA GLY A 154 14.87 17.63 12.70
C GLY A 154 14.66 16.33 11.91
N PRO A 155 15.65 15.94 11.09
CA PRO A 155 15.54 14.71 10.30
C PRO A 155 15.43 13.48 11.21
N ILE A 156 14.71 12.45 10.71
CA ILE A 156 14.66 11.14 11.37
C ILE A 156 16.06 10.54 11.35
N THR A 157 16.57 10.17 12.52
CA THR A 157 17.92 9.60 12.69
C THR A 157 17.90 8.08 12.85
N CYS A 158 16.78 7.54 13.37
CA CYS A 158 16.55 6.11 13.51
C CYS A 158 15.08 5.82 13.35
N CYS A 159 14.73 4.70 12.71
CA CYS A 159 13.35 4.23 12.61
C CYS A 159 13.27 2.71 12.65
N SER A 160 12.11 2.20 13.08
CA SER A 160 11.83 0.76 13.12
C SER A 160 10.47 0.47 12.49
N ALA A 161 10.38 -0.66 11.80
CA ALA A 161 9.13 -1.24 11.33
C ALA A 161 9.03 -2.68 11.84
N VAL A 162 8.04 -2.93 12.69
CA VAL A 162 7.78 -4.26 13.26
C VAL A 162 6.46 -4.80 12.75
N PHE A 163 6.53 -6.02 12.18
CA PHE A 163 5.41 -6.60 11.44
C PHE A 163 5.31 -8.10 11.72
N HIS A 164 4.62 -8.47 12.80
CA HIS A 164 4.47 -9.85 13.22
C HIS A 164 3.05 -10.36 12.95
N LYS A 165 2.94 -11.63 12.58
CA LYS A 165 1.68 -12.37 12.45
C LYS A 165 1.85 -13.83 12.88
N ASN A 166 0.74 -14.51 13.12
CA ASN A 166 0.69 -15.97 13.20
C ASN A 166 0.19 -16.51 11.86
N MET A 167 1.11 -17.11 11.08
CA MET A 167 0.82 -17.74 9.80
C MET A 167 1.31 -19.20 9.77
N ILE A 168 1.54 -19.80 10.95
CA ILE A 168 1.94 -21.22 11.06
C ILE A 168 0.83 -22.08 10.43
N GLY A 169 1.23 -23.00 9.54
CA GLY A 169 0.30 -23.87 8.80
C GLY A 169 -0.41 -23.21 7.61
N SER A 170 -0.19 -21.92 7.35
CA SER A 170 -0.68 -21.27 6.14
C SER A 170 0.20 -21.58 4.94
N LEU A 171 -0.37 -21.54 3.74
CA LEU A 171 0.41 -21.55 2.49
C LEU A 171 0.93 -20.15 2.19
N GLU A 172 1.98 -20.06 1.37
CA GLU A 172 2.39 -18.78 0.80
C GLU A 172 1.24 -18.13 0.04
N PRO A 173 1.16 -16.79 0.05
CA PRO A 173 0.15 -16.05 -0.70
C PRO A 173 0.15 -16.49 -2.18
N TRP A 174 -1.06 -16.70 -2.70
CA TRP A 174 -1.29 -17.20 -4.07
C TRP A 174 -0.54 -18.49 -4.42
N GLY A 175 -0.07 -19.24 -3.39
CA GLY A 175 0.60 -20.52 -3.52
C GLY A 175 2.09 -20.48 -3.89
N CYS A 176 2.67 -19.32 -4.15
CA CYS A 176 4.08 -19.20 -4.58
C CYS A 176 4.71 -17.81 -4.37
N VAL A 177 4.01 -16.84 -3.80
CA VAL A 177 4.56 -15.51 -3.58
C VAL A 177 4.99 -15.36 -2.13
N SER A 178 6.26 -15.07 -1.90
CA SER A 178 6.80 -14.89 -0.55
C SER A 178 5.99 -13.87 0.26
N PHE A 179 5.81 -14.15 1.56
CA PHE A 179 5.24 -13.19 2.50
C PHE A 179 5.98 -11.86 2.54
N LEU A 180 7.28 -11.84 2.24
CA LEU A 180 8.05 -10.60 2.13
C LEU A 180 7.46 -9.67 1.06
N VAL A 181 7.16 -10.20 -0.11
CA VAL A 181 6.56 -9.47 -1.25
C VAL A 181 5.08 -9.22 -1.02
N ALA A 182 4.33 -10.23 -0.58
CA ALA A 182 2.87 -10.16 -0.55
C ALA A 182 2.31 -9.30 0.59
N ASP A 183 3.01 -9.21 1.74
CA ASP A 183 2.47 -8.59 2.95
C ASP A 183 3.51 -7.76 3.73
N VAL A 184 4.71 -8.30 4.00
CA VAL A 184 5.77 -7.56 4.71
C VAL A 184 6.24 -6.33 3.94
N ILE A 185 6.01 -6.28 2.64
CA ILE A 185 6.27 -5.11 1.79
C ILE A 185 5.66 -3.81 2.37
N HIS A 186 4.56 -3.89 3.11
CA HIS A 186 4.02 -2.74 3.82
C HIS A 186 5.00 -2.16 4.85
N ALA A 187 5.69 -3.03 5.60
CA ALA A 187 6.69 -2.61 6.57
C ALA A 187 7.95 -2.11 5.87
N VAL A 188 8.38 -2.77 4.79
CA VAL A 188 9.54 -2.38 3.97
C VAL A 188 9.32 -1.00 3.35
N ASP A 189 8.15 -0.80 2.74
CA ASP A 189 7.78 0.48 2.14
C ASP A 189 7.70 1.61 3.18
N THR A 190 7.06 1.34 4.32
CA THR A 190 6.95 2.33 5.40
C THR A 190 8.33 2.66 5.98
N LEU A 191 9.20 1.67 6.18
CA LEU A 191 10.57 1.88 6.66
C LEU A 191 11.36 2.80 5.71
N ARG A 192 11.24 2.56 4.38
CA ARG A 192 11.87 3.42 3.37
C ARG A 192 11.27 4.84 3.37
N TRP A 193 9.96 4.97 3.52
CA TRP A 193 9.30 6.27 3.62
C TRP A 193 9.71 7.09 4.85
N LEU A 194 10.03 6.41 5.96
CA LEU A 194 10.54 7.05 7.18
C LEU A 194 12.04 7.39 7.08
N GLY A 195 12.84 6.46 6.54
CA GLY A 195 14.29 6.56 6.54
C GLY A 195 14.88 7.32 5.34
N GLY A 196 14.24 7.21 4.17
CA GLY A 196 14.71 7.84 2.92
C GLY A 196 15.28 6.86 1.90
N GLU A 197 16.21 7.33 1.06
CA GLU A 197 16.84 6.51 0.02
C GLU A 197 17.86 5.54 0.62
N VAL A 198 17.80 4.26 0.19
CA VAL A 198 18.62 3.18 0.71
C VAL A 198 20.07 3.31 0.22
N ASP A 199 21.03 3.18 1.14
CA ASP A 199 22.47 3.12 0.84
C ASP A 199 23.02 1.69 1.04
N LYS A 200 22.78 1.06 2.21
CA LYS A 200 23.24 -0.29 2.51
C LYS A 200 22.21 -1.08 3.30
N VAL A 201 22.18 -2.40 3.06
CA VAL A 201 21.33 -3.35 3.77
C VAL A 201 22.18 -4.52 4.28
N VAL A 202 21.94 -4.92 5.52
CA VAL A 202 22.37 -6.19 6.08
C VAL A 202 21.11 -6.90 6.54
N SER A 203 20.88 -8.14 6.11
CA SER A 203 19.63 -8.84 6.35
C SER A 203 19.82 -10.31 6.68
N HIS A 204 18.84 -10.87 7.39
CA HIS A 204 18.72 -12.30 7.64
C HIS A 204 17.30 -12.76 7.37
N VAL A 205 17.19 -13.82 6.57
CA VAL A 205 15.92 -14.45 6.21
C VAL A 205 15.96 -15.90 6.66
N SER A 206 14.95 -16.34 7.38
CA SER A 206 14.88 -17.71 7.92
C SER A 206 13.46 -18.27 7.88
N SER A 207 13.39 -19.60 8.05
CA SER A 207 12.14 -20.34 8.11
C SER A 207 11.98 -20.96 9.50
N PHE A 208 10.87 -20.66 10.18
CA PHE A 208 10.54 -21.24 11.48
C PHE A 208 9.17 -21.91 11.39
N TYR A 209 9.15 -23.23 11.64
CA TYR A 209 7.91 -24.03 11.61
C TYR A 209 7.16 -23.98 10.27
N ALA A 210 7.88 -23.71 9.16
CA ALA A 210 7.36 -23.66 7.81
C ALA A 210 8.45 -24.08 6.81
N GLU A 211 8.04 -24.56 5.62
CA GLU A 211 8.96 -24.95 4.53
C GLU A 211 9.41 -23.73 3.68
N TYR A 212 8.86 -22.57 3.93
CA TYR A 212 9.15 -21.30 3.22
C TYR A 212 9.64 -20.23 4.20
N PRO A 213 10.36 -19.20 3.71
CA PRO A 213 10.81 -18.08 4.53
C PRO A 213 9.64 -17.33 5.17
N ASN A 214 9.69 -17.17 6.50
CA ASN A 214 8.64 -16.51 7.26
C ASN A 214 9.15 -15.60 8.38
N SER A 215 10.47 -15.37 8.42
CA SER A 215 11.11 -14.44 9.35
C SER A 215 12.09 -13.56 8.56
N PHE A 216 11.93 -12.25 8.63
CA PHE A 216 12.65 -11.27 7.83
C PHE A 216 13.18 -10.16 8.73
N HIS A 217 14.50 -10.02 8.80
CA HIS A 217 15.18 -9.03 9.60
C HIS A 217 16.15 -8.24 8.74
N ALA A 218 16.19 -6.92 8.89
CA ALA A 218 17.17 -6.09 8.19
C ALA A 218 17.59 -4.88 9.03
N LEU A 219 18.87 -4.53 8.89
CA LEU A 219 19.45 -3.25 9.27
C LEU A 219 19.70 -2.49 7.96
N VAL A 220 19.08 -1.33 7.82
CA VAL A 220 19.15 -0.49 6.63
C VAL A 220 19.83 0.83 6.97
N ARG A 221 20.92 1.17 6.28
CA ARG A 221 21.48 2.51 6.30
C ARG A 221 20.91 3.30 5.13
N PHE A 222 20.38 4.48 5.41
CA PHE A 222 19.86 5.39 4.41
C PHE A 222 20.90 6.46 4.04
N GLY A 223 20.80 7.05 2.85
CA GLY A 223 21.74 8.01 2.31
C GLY A 223 21.86 9.31 3.13
N ASN A 224 20.84 9.65 3.91
CA ASN A 224 20.84 10.78 4.85
C ASN A 224 21.47 10.45 6.23
N GLY A 225 21.96 9.22 6.40
CA GLY A 225 22.56 8.73 7.65
C GLY A 225 21.56 8.11 8.63
N CYS A 226 20.27 8.12 8.36
CA CYS A 226 19.27 7.42 9.17
C CYS A 226 19.52 5.91 9.18
N ILE A 227 19.27 5.27 10.31
CA ILE A 227 19.34 3.81 10.47
C ILE A 227 17.93 3.24 10.64
N GLY A 228 17.56 2.29 9.78
CA GLY A 228 16.29 1.61 9.82
C GLY A 228 16.39 0.16 10.27
N HIS A 229 15.40 -0.30 11.04
CA HIS A 229 15.29 -1.68 11.50
C HIS A 229 13.99 -2.30 11.01
N LEU A 230 14.08 -3.39 10.23
CA LEU A 230 12.95 -4.25 9.92
C LEU A 230 12.97 -5.48 10.83
N CYS A 231 11.88 -5.74 11.52
CA CYS A 231 11.68 -6.97 12.28
C CYS A 231 10.32 -7.57 11.95
N SER A 232 10.32 -8.68 11.21
CA SER A 232 9.11 -9.37 10.81
C SER A 232 9.21 -10.85 11.10
N ASN A 233 8.23 -11.39 11.84
CA ASN A 233 8.16 -12.81 12.18
C ASN A 233 6.72 -13.31 12.03
N TYR A 234 6.51 -14.25 11.12
CA TYR A 234 5.19 -14.83 10.82
C TYR A 234 4.90 -16.14 11.56
N SER A 235 5.80 -16.53 12.47
CA SER A 235 5.57 -17.57 13.48
C SER A 235 5.28 -17.00 14.88
N SER A 236 4.85 -15.74 14.96
CA SER A 236 4.54 -15.05 16.22
C SER A 236 3.20 -15.47 16.82
N GLY A 237 2.96 -15.14 18.09
CA GLY A 237 1.72 -15.46 18.79
C GLY A 237 0.47 -14.70 18.29
N GLY A 238 0.64 -13.68 17.47
CA GLY A 238 -0.47 -12.87 16.95
C GLY A 238 -0.02 -11.73 16.06
N ARG A 239 -0.97 -10.87 15.69
CA ARG A 239 -0.69 -9.69 14.88
C ARG A 239 -0.17 -8.55 15.75
N VAL A 240 1.06 -8.11 15.49
CA VAL A 240 1.68 -6.94 16.11
C VAL A 240 2.31 -6.09 15.01
N HIS A 241 1.77 -4.90 14.79
CA HIS A 241 2.30 -3.94 13.82
C HIS A 241 2.55 -2.62 14.53
N TYR A 242 3.81 -2.19 14.59
CA TYR A 242 4.16 -0.89 15.10
C TYR A 242 5.35 -0.27 14.36
N PHE A 243 5.49 1.04 14.50
CA PHE A 243 6.58 1.82 13.94
C PHE A 243 7.18 2.73 15.01
N GLU A 244 8.49 2.94 14.94
CA GLU A 244 9.21 3.86 15.80
C GLU A 244 9.98 4.87 14.96
N MET A 245 10.10 6.08 15.49
CA MET A 245 10.84 7.17 14.86
C MET A 245 11.57 7.97 15.93
N HIS A 246 12.82 8.34 15.64
CA HIS A 246 13.65 9.17 16.49
C HIS A 246 14.16 10.37 15.72
N SER A 247 14.13 11.55 16.33
CA SER A 247 14.77 12.77 15.87
C SER A 247 15.42 13.47 17.05
N LYS A 248 15.89 14.72 16.88
CA LYS A 248 16.50 15.49 17.96
C LYS A 248 15.55 15.64 19.16
N ALA A 249 15.87 14.97 20.27
CA ALA A 249 15.12 15.00 21.52
C ALA A 249 13.64 14.57 21.41
N VAL A 250 13.27 13.82 20.36
CA VAL A 250 11.93 13.25 20.16
C VAL A 250 12.04 11.77 19.84
N TYR A 251 11.24 10.99 20.54
CA TYR A 251 10.94 9.59 20.25
C TYR A 251 9.44 9.44 20.03
N ALA A 252 9.05 8.68 19.02
CA ALA A 252 7.65 8.35 18.78
C ALA A 252 7.47 6.86 18.50
N PHE A 253 6.45 6.28 19.11
CA PHE A 253 6.00 4.90 18.93
C PHE A 253 4.56 4.90 18.43
N VAL A 254 4.29 4.26 17.29
CA VAL A 254 2.96 4.18 16.68
C VAL A 254 2.51 2.74 16.62
N ASN A 255 1.48 2.39 17.39
CA ASN A 255 0.89 1.07 17.45
C ASN A 255 -0.37 0.97 16.56
N LEU A 256 -0.43 -0.02 15.68
CA LEU A 256 -1.51 -0.19 14.69
C LEU A 256 -2.18 -1.58 14.79
N PRO A 257 -2.84 -1.92 15.90
CA PRO A 257 -3.65 -3.14 15.99
C PRO A 257 -4.90 -3.05 15.10
N PHE A 258 -5.65 -4.16 14.97
CA PHE A 258 -6.91 -4.13 14.22
C PHE A 258 -8.00 -3.34 14.96
N GLU A 259 -7.97 -3.32 16.27
CA GLU A 259 -8.94 -2.62 17.10
C GLU A 259 -8.76 -1.11 16.96
N PRO A 260 -9.77 -0.40 16.44
CA PRO A 260 -9.66 1.04 16.16
C PRO A 260 -9.32 1.89 17.37
N GLU A 261 -9.89 1.55 18.53
CA GLU A 261 -9.70 2.26 19.80
C GLU A 261 -8.30 2.11 20.39
N LYS A 262 -7.51 1.13 19.91
CA LYS A 262 -6.15 0.86 20.35
C LYS A 262 -5.08 1.38 19.38
N GLN A 263 -5.50 1.96 18.25
CA GLN A 263 -4.58 2.59 17.31
C GLN A 263 -4.15 3.95 17.83
N GLU A 264 -2.95 4.03 18.35
CA GLU A 264 -2.42 5.23 18.98
C GLU A 264 -0.94 5.42 18.76
N ALA A 265 -0.48 6.63 18.97
CA ALA A 265 0.93 6.96 19.10
C ALA A 265 1.24 7.49 20.49
N LEU A 266 2.48 7.23 20.91
CA LEU A 266 3.09 7.77 22.11
C LEU A 266 4.32 8.59 21.68
N ILE A 267 4.42 9.84 22.19
CA ILE A 267 5.50 10.75 21.86
C ILE A 267 6.20 11.19 23.15
N LEU A 268 7.49 10.98 23.21
CA LEU A 268 8.37 11.46 24.27
C LEU A 268 9.24 12.61 23.76
N ARG A 269 9.39 13.67 24.57
CA ARG A 269 10.20 14.85 24.22
C ARG A 269 11.11 15.27 25.36
N ASP A 270 12.27 15.78 25.01
CA ASP A 270 13.18 16.53 25.88
C ASP A 270 13.57 15.78 27.18
N GLY A 271 13.70 14.45 27.09
CA GLY A 271 14.07 13.62 28.24
C GLY A 271 13.00 13.51 29.33
N LYS A 272 11.76 13.93 29.07
CA LYS A 272 10.66 13.77 30.01
C LYS A 272 10.39 12.29 30.34
N PRO A 273 9.93 11.99 31.56
CA PRO A 273 9.59 10.62 31.93
C PRO A 273 8.48 10.04 31.05
N TYR A 274 8.47 8.71 30.91
CA TYR A 274 7.45 8.00 30.13
C TYR A 274 6.00 8.35 30.53
N GLY A 275 5.76 8.62 31.81
CA GLY A 275 4.43 9.03 32.33
C GLY A 275 3.95 10.40 31.85
N GLU A 276 4.84 11.23 31.28
CA GLU A 276 4.53 12.55 30.70
C GLU A 276 4.48 12.51 29.17
N SER A 277 4.36 11.31 28.56
CA SER A 277 4.26 11.17 27.11
C SER A 277 2.96 11.76 26.57
N GLU A 278 3.07 12.42 25.41
CA GLU A 278 1.90 12.82 24.64
C GLU A 278 1.29 11.58 23.95
N ARG A 279 -0.04 11.53 23.87
CA ARG A 279 -0.76 10.45 23.18
C ARG A 279 -1.65 11.00 22.09
N LEU A 280 -1.56 10.39 20.90
CA LEU A 280 -2.42 10.68 19.76
C LEU A 280 -3.20 9.42 19.40
N ARG A 281 -4.52 9.49 19.43
CA ARG A 281 -5.37 8.38 18.98
C ARG A 281 -5.76 8.56 17.53
N ASN A 282 -5.66 7.49 16.74
CA ASN A 282 -6.01 7.54 15.33
C ASN A 282 -7.47 7.94 15.11
N MET A 283 -8.39 7.47 15.95
CA MET A 283 -9.80 7.82 15.89
C MET A 283 -10.08 9.31 16.06
N ASP A 284 -9.32 10.01 16.93
CA ASP A 284 -9.51 11.43 17.17
C ASP A 284 -9.14 12.26 15.90
N LEU A 285 -8.11 11.80 15.16
CA LEU A 285 -7.68 12.44 13.91
C LEU A 285 -8.68 12.26 12.75
N VAL A 286 -9.59 11.31 12.86
CA VAL A 286 -10.62 11.05 11.85
C VAL A 286 -12.03 11.35 12.31
N GLY A 287 -12.19 12.16 13.36
CA GLY A 287 -13.49 12.58 13.89
C GLY A 287 -14.33 11.44 14.50
N GLY A 288 -13.68 10.45 15.11
CA GLY A 288 -14.33 9.31 15.77
C GLY A 288 -14.80 8.20 14.80
N ARG A 289 -14.48 8.29 13.52
CA ARG A 289 -14.83 7.28 12.51
C ARG A 289 -14.13 5.95 12.80
N ARG A 290 -14.84 4.83 12.59
CA ARG A 290 -14.37 3.47 12.93
C ARG A 290 -14.18 2.57 11.70
N GLU A 291 -14.56 3.03 10.53
CA GLU A 291 -14.46 2.25 9.31
C GLU A 291 -13.00 1.96 8.95
N GLN A 292 -12.70 0.70 8.64
CA GLN A 292 -11.36 0.23 8.35
C GLN A 292 -10.70 1.05 7.24
N TYR A 293 -11.44 1.39 6.18
CA TYR A 293 -10.88 2.15 5.06
C TYR A 293 -10.50 3.58 5.42
N VAL A 294 -11.04 4.13 6.51
CA VAL A 294 -10.68 5.45 7.05
C VAL A 294 -9.45 5.35 7.94
N LEU A 295 -9.46 4.39 8.88
CA LEU A 295 -8.42 4.25 9.90
C LEU A 295 -7.10 3.71 9.34
N TYR A 296 -7.17 2.86 8.31
CA TYR A 296 -6.00 2.26 7.68
C TYR A 296 -5.50 3.01 6.45
N GLY A 297 -5.91 4.28 6.26
CA GLY A 297 -5.35 5.17 5.27
C GLY A 297 -5.89 5.00 3.84
N PHE A 298 -6.82 4.06 3.59
CA PHE A 298 -7.35 3.82 2.25
C PHE A 298 -8.18 5.00 1.72
N LEU A 299 -8.96 5.67 2.58
CA LEU A 299 -9.68 6.87 2.18
C LEU A 299 -8.71 7.98 1.76
N GLN A 300 -7.65 8.16 2.53
CA GLN A 300 -6.65 9.20 2.32
C GLN A 300 -5.79 8.93 1.08
N GLU A 301 -5.38 7.67 0.85
CA GLU A 301 -4.63 7.32 -0.35
C GLU A 301 -5.45 7.47 -1.62
N ASN A 302 -6.73 7.02 -1.60
CA ASN A 302 -7.64 7.21 -2.73
C ASN A 302 -7.85 8.71 -3.01
N ARG A 303 -8.05 9.53 -1.96
CA ARG A 303 -8.17 10.99 -2.12
C ARG A 303 -6.90 11.59 -2.72
N HIS A 304 -5.74 11.18 -2.21
CA HIS A 304 -4.45 11.63 -2.73
C HIS A 304 -4.28 11.33 -4.23
N PHE A 305 -4.61 10.11 -4.67
CA PHE A 305 -4.54 9.75 -6.09
C PHE A 305 -5.47 10.61 -6.95
N ILE A 306 -6.73 10.78 -6.56
CA ILE A 306 -7.69 11.61 -7.28
C ILE A 306 -7.22 13.07 -7.35
N ASP A 307 -6.71 13.62 -6.24
CA ASP A 307 -6.17 14.99 -6.20
C ASP A 307 -4.93 15.16 -7.09
N CYS A 308 -4.08 14.14 -7.17
CA CYS A 308 -2.91 14.15 -8.06
C CYS A 308 -3.32 14.10 -9.54
N VAL A 309 -4.31 13.28 -9.88
CA VAL A 309 -4.86 13.22 -11.25
C VAL A 309 -5.47 14.57 -11.63
N LYS A 310 -6.28 15.17 -10.77
CA LYS A 310 -6.93 16.50 -11.03
C LYS A 310 -5.94 17.65 -11.08
N GLY A 311 -4.95 17.63 -10.21
CA GLY A 311 -3.99 18.72 -10.03
C GLY A 311 -2.70 18.55 -10.82
N ASP A 312 -2.61 17.56 -11.70
CA ASP A 312 -1.42 17.21 -12.49
C ASP A 312 -0.14 17.04 -11.62
N ARG A 313 -0.30 16.42 -10.45
CA ARG A 313 0.79 16.13 -9.52
C ARG A 313 1.21 14.67 -9.58
N ILE A 314 2.46 14.37 -9.22
CA ILE A 314 2.95 12.99 -9.13
C ILE A 314 2.51 12.41 -7.77
N PRO A 315 1.79 11.26 -7.73
CA PRO A 315 1.46 10.60 -6.49
C PRO A 315 2.70 10.12 -5.70
N GLU A 316 2.62 10.17 -4.37
CA GLU A 316 3.75 9.81 -3.49
C GLU A 316 4.23 8.35 -3.68
N THR A 317 3.31 7.43 -3.92
CA THR A 317 3.60 6.01 -4.13
C THR A 317 3.46 5.62 -5.60
N ASN A 318 3.93 6.49 -6.52
CA ASN A 318 3.93 6.17 -7.95
C ASN A 318 4.79 4.94 -8.27
N PHE A 319 4.66 4.40 -9.46
CA PHE A 319 5.39 3.17 -9.82
C PHE A 319 6.92 3.34 -9.79
N GLY A 320 7.46 4.51 -10.09
CA GLY A 320 8.89 4.79 -9.96
C GLY A 320 9.36 4.75 -8.49
N ASP A 321 8.55 5.26 -7.55
CA ASP A 321 8.80 5.13 -6.12
C ASP A 321 8.68 3.66 -5.65
N ALA A 322 7.69 2.94 -6.16
CA ALA A 322 7.47 1.53 -5.83
C ALA A 322 8.62 0.61 -6.31
N VAL A 323 9.29 0.94 -7.42
CA VAL A 323 10.51 0.24 -7.85
C VAL A 323 11.55 0.22 -6.74
N LYS A 324 11.80 1.34 -6.08
CA LYS A 324 12.77 1.45 -4.99
C LYS A 324 12.38 0.61 -3.77
N THR A 325 11.08 0.49 -3.48
CA THR A 325 10.59 -0.41 -2.43
C THR A 325 10.84 -1.86 -2.80
N MET A 326 10.58 -2.26 -4.06
CA MET A 326 10.86 -3.62 -4.54
C MET A 326 12.36 -3.93 -4.58
N GLU A 327 13.20 -2.97 -4.92
CA GLU A 327 14.67 -3.12 -4.86
C GLU A 327 15.13 -3.36 -3.41
N LEU A 328 14.55 -2.67 -2.41
CA LEU A 328 14.83 -2.95 -1.00
C LEU A 328 14.34 -4.35 -0.59
N VAL A 329 13.18 -4.79 -1.09
CA VAL A 329 12.68 -6.17 -0.88
C VAL A 329 13.70 -7.20 -1.39
N GLU A 330 14.26 -7.03 -2.59
CA GLU A 330 15.27 -7.96 -3.14
C GLU A 330 16.58 -7.92 -2.34
N LEU A 331 17.03 -6.75 -1.87
CA LEU A 331 18.20 -6.64 -0.99
C LEU A 331 17.98 -7.39 0.33
N ILE A 332 16.78 -7.30 0.92
CA ILE A 332 16.43 -8.05 2.14
C ILE A 332 16.42 -9.55 1.87
N LYS A 333 15.83 -9.97 0.76
CA LYS A 333 15.72 -11.38 0.35
C LYS A 333 17.09 -12.04 0.12
N ALA A 334 18.10 -11.26 -0.27
CA ALA A 334 19.46 -11.76 -0.51
C ALA A 334 20.12 -12.35 0.75
N SER A 335 19.63 -12.04 1.95
CA SER A 335 20.08 -12.60 3.25
C SER A 335 21.62 -12.55 3.39
N THR A 336 22.14 -11.41 3.83
CA THR A 336 23.59 -11.10 3.81
C THR A 336 24.32 -11.40 5.13
N LEU A 337 23.62 -11.92 6.16
CA LEU A 337 24.21 -12.43 7.41
C LEU A 337 24.49 -13.91 7.35
#